data_2c02d2ef89963931de0be1248a3499ff
#
_entry.id   2c02d2ef89963931de0be1248a3499ff
#
_cell.length_a   1.000
_cell.length_b   1.000
_cell.length_c   1.000
_cell.angle_alpha   90.00
_cell.angle_beta   90.00
_cell.angle_gamma   90.00
#
_symmetry.space_group_name_H-M   'P 1'
#
loop_
_entity.id
_entity.type
_entity.pdbx_description
1 polymer ?
#
loop_
_entity_poly.entity_id
_entity_poly.type
_entity_poly.pdbx_seq_one_letter_code
_entity_poly.pdbx_strand_id
1 'polypeptide(L)'
;GSEMCIRDSVIAVPEHRLADVKTEIGSIKVSKNILIVSGGPSRQESVKNSVLSTSQNADLVCIHDSARPFISENLIKKSLNACASNDGAIVAIPNYDTIKTCVRGYVEKTIDRNDVWMAQTPQVFWRSKLLQAIDFSEKNNVEVTDESSMMEYLDFQISVVKGNANNFKITSPEDWERASNLVI
;
A
#
# COMPACT_ATOMS: atom_id res chain seq x y z
N GLY A 1 10.65 -7.90 24.50
CA GLY A 1 10.28 -7.58 23.14
C GLY A 1 9.08 -6.64 23.14
N SER A 2 9.21 -5.44 22.57
CA SER A 2 8.07 -4.56 22.42
C SER A 2 7.10 -5.22 21.43
N GLU A 3 5.91 -5.56 21.89
CA GLU A 3 4.83 -5.91 20.96
C GLU A 3 4.59 -4.72 20.06
N MET A 4 4.77 -4.89 18.74
CA MET A 4 4.40 -3.88 17.78
C MET A 4 2.89 -3.74 17.80
N CYS A 5 2.41 -2.69 18.43
CA CYS A 5 0.99 -2.41 18.57
C CYS A 5 0.54 -1.51 17.42
N ILE A 6 -0.37 -1.98 16.58
CA ILE A 6 -1.11 -1.08 15.68
C ILE A 6 -1.95 -0.17 16.58
N ARG A 7 -1.67 1.13 16.58
CA ARG A 7 -2.39 2.12 17.40
C ARG A 7 -3.70 2.52 16.74
N ASP A 8 -3.62 2.94 15.49
CA ASP A 8 -4.73 3.47 14.72
C ASP A 8 -4.89 2.68 13.43
N SER A 9 -6.12 2.53 12.98
CA SER A 9 -6.44 2.11 11.64
C SER A 9 -7.25 3.22 10.98
N VAL A 10 -6.80 3.68 9.82
CA VAL A 10 -7.48 4.74 9.08
C VAL A 10 -7.96 4.18 7.75
N ILE A 11 -9.23 4.38 7.44
CA ILE A 11 -9.84 3.96 6.17
C ILE A 11 -10.26 5.21 5.41
N ALA A 12 -9.66 5.45 4.26
CA ALA A 12 -10.08 6.50 3.34
C ALA A 12 -11.18 5.98 2.41
N VAL A 13 -12.27 6.71 2.32
CA VAL A 13 -13.41 6.38 1.47
C VAL A 13 -13.83 7.61 0.65
N PRO A 14 -14.50 7.42 -0.50
CA PRO A 14 -15.12 8.55 -1.21
C PRO A 14 -16.06 9.32 -0.28
N GLU A 15 -16.07 10.64 -0.38
CA GLU A 15 -16.85 11.50 0.53
C GLU A 15 -18.33 11.11 0.60
N HIS A 16 -18.94 10.80 -0.53
CA HIS A 16 -20.35 10.38 -0.61
C HIS A 16 -20.63 9.02 0.07
N ARG A 17 -19.62 8.21 0.38
CA ARG A 17 -19.74 6.93 1.09
C ARG A 17 -19.40 7.02 2.58
N LEU A 18 -18.98 8.20 3.04
CA LEU A 18 -18.44 8.35 4.40
C LEU A 18 -19.47 7.95 5.49
N ALA A 19 -20.72 8.36 5.33
CA ALA A 19 -21.78 8.05 6.29
C ALA A 19 -22.15 6.57 6.32
N ASP A 20 -22.25 5.96 5.12
CA ASP A 20 -22.59 4.55 4.97
C ASP A 20 -21.50 3.66 5.59
N VAL A 21 -20.23 3.91 5.24
CA VAL A 21 -19.11 3.11 5.73
C VAL A 21 -18.92 3.28 7.24
N LYS A 22 -19.15 4.48 7.80
CA LYS A 22 -19.16 4.67 9.26
C LYS A 22 -20.20 3.80 9.94
N THR A 23 -21.38 3.70 9.36
CA THR A 23 -22.48 2.87 9.89
C THR A 23 -22.11 1.38 9.77
N GLU A 24 -21.62 0.95 8.61
CA GLU A 24 -21.20 -0.43 8.36
C GLU A 24 -20.12 -0.88 9.34
N ILE A 25 -19.02 -0.10 9.45
CA ILE A 25 -17.91 -0.40 10.37
C ILE A 25 -18.35 -0.34 11.83
N GLY A 26 -19.23 0.61 12.19
CA GLY A 26 -19.80 0.71 13.55
C GLY A 26 -20.60 -0.52 13.97
N SER A 27 -21.14 -1.29 13.02
CA SER A 27 -21.84 -2.55 13.28
C SER A 27 -20.90 -3.75 13.53
N ILE A 28 -19.62 -3.62 13.15
CA ILE A 28 -18.62 -4.69 13.29
C ILE A 28 -17.93 -4.55 14.66
N LYS A 29 -17.91 -5.64 15.42
CA LYS A 29 -17.15 -5.68 16.68
C LYS A 29 -15.66 -5.78 16.39
N VAL A 30 -14.97 -4.65 16.38
CA VAL A 30 -13.52 -4.58 16.27
C VAL A 30 -12.92 -4.13 17.61
N SER A 31 -11.81 -4.73 18.00
CA SER A 31 -11.14 -4.41 19.27
C SER A 31 -10.30 -3.14 19.23
N LYS A 32 -10.13 -2.53 18.06
CA LYS A 32 -9.27 -1.37 17.83
C LYS A 32 -10.05 -0.20 17.26
N ASN A 33 -9.54 1.01 17.51
CA ASN A 33 -10.13 2.21 16.96
C ASN A 33 -9.88 2.28 15.45
N ILE A 34 -10.98 2.41 14.69
CA ILE A 34 -10.93 2.63 13.23
C ILE A 34 -11.44 4.03 12.97
N LEU A 35 -10.60 4.86 12.37
CA LEU A 35 -10.95 6.19 11.92
C LEU A 35 -11.31 6.14 10.42
N ILE A 36 -12.48 6.66 10.07
CA ILE A 36 -12.92 6.73 8.68
C ILE A 36 -12.85 8.19 8.24
N VAL A 37 -12.08 8.41 7.18
CA VAL A 37 -11.79 9.75 6.64
C VAL A 37 -12.23 9.85 5.19
N SER A 38 -12.50 11.08 4.75
CA SER A 38 -12.70 11.35 3.33
C SER A 38 -11.37 11.17 2.59
N GLY A 39 -11.39 10.41 1.52
CA GLY A 39 -10.30 10.34 0.57
C GLY A 39 -10.17 11.64 -0.23
N GLY A 40 -9.23 11.66 -1.16
CA GLY A 40 -9.05 12.73 -2.13
C GLY A 40 -9.50 12.30 -3.53
N PRO A 41 -9.42 13.21 -4.50
CA PRO A 41 -9.70 12.91 -5.93
C PRO A 41 -8.76 11.88 -6.53
N SER A 42 -7.59 11.68 -5.94
CA SER A 42 -6.61 10.66 -6.36
C SER A 42 -6.29 9.68 -5.23
N ARG A 43 -5.64 8.55 -5.57
CA ARG A 43 -5.11 7.59 -4.59
C ARG A 43 -4.06 8.28 -3.70
N GLN A 44 -3.17 9.05 -4.30
CA GLN A 44 -2.10 9.79 -3.59
C GLN A 44 -2.67 10.74 -2.53
N GLU A 45 -3.71 11.51 -2.87
CA GLU A 45 -4.38 12.40 -1.93
C GLU A 45 -5.14 11.63 -0.83
N SER A 46 -5.76 10.52 -1.18
CA SER A 46 -6.43 9.65 -0.20
C SER A 46 -5.43 9.09 0.83
N VAL A 47 -4.25 8.68 0.39
CA VAL A 47 -3.17 8.23 1.27
C VAL A 47 -2.67 9.39 2.14
N LYS A 48 -2.42 10.57 1.56
CA LYS A 48 -2.02 11.76 2.31
C LYS A 48 -3.03 12.07 3.43
N ASN A 49 -4.31 12.16 3.11
CA ASN A 49 -5.37 12.44 4.09
C ASN A 49 -5.40 11.40 5.21
N SER A 50 -5.18 10.12 4.87
CA SER A 50 -5.10 9.04 5.83
C SER A 50 -3.88 9.17 6.75
N VAL A 51 -2.70 9.43 6.18
CA VAL A 51 -1.44 9.59 6.95
C VAL A 51 -1.51 10.79 7.89
N LEU A 52 -2.08 11.90 7.44
CA LEU A 52 -2.28 13.09 8.28
C LEU A 52 -3.26 12.83 9.44
N SER A 53 -4.20 11.91 9.25
CA SER A 53 -5.19 11.52 10.25
C SER A 53 -4.69 10.47 11.24
N THR A 54 -3.50 9.88 11.03
CA THR A 54 -2.88 8.99 12.02
C THR A 54 -2.34 9.77 13.20
N SER A 55 -2.17 9.09 14.34
CA SER A 55 -1.52 9.67 15.53
C SER A 55 -0.18 10.29 15.19
N GLN A 56 0.08 11.50 15.69
CA GLN A 56 1.39 12.16 15.55
C GLN A 56 2.52 11.39 16.25
N ASN A 57 2.18 10.53 17.20
CA ASN A 57 3.11 9.66 17.92
C ASN A 57 3.32 8.30 17.23
N ALA A 58 2.78 8.10 16.03
CA ALA A 58 3.05 6.92 15.23
C ALA A 58 4.41 7.06 14.55
N ASP A 59 5.34 6.16 14.82
CA ASP A 59 6.65 6.13 14.19
C ASP A 59 6.57 5.62 12.75
N LEU A 60 5.79 4.56 12.54
CA LEU A 60 5.61 3.89 11.26
C LEU A 60 4.17 4.02 10.77
N VAL A 61 4.02 4.09 9.46
CA VAL A 61 2.74 3.94 8.76
C VAL A 61 2.80 2.74 7.84
N CYS A 62 1.71 1.99 7.81
CA CYS A 62 1.55 0.80 6.96
C CYS A 62 0.39 1.07 6.00
N ILE A 63 0.69 1.27 4.74
CA ILE A 63 -0.29 1.56 3.70
C ILE A 63 -0.68 0.26 3.02
N HIS A 64 -1.97 -0.03 2.97
CA HIS A 64 -2.48 -1.25 2.38
C HIS A 64 -3.72 -0.99 1.51
N ASP A 65 -3.70 -1.54 0.30
CA ASP A 65 -4.85 -1.49 -0.61
C ASP A 65 -5.99 -2.36 -0.06
N SER A 66 -7.16 -1.79 0.18
CA SER A 66 -8.36 -2.53 0.63
C SER A 66 -8.79 -3.63 -0.36
N ALA A 67 -8.41 -3.50 -1.62
CA ALA A 67 -8.64 -4.50 -2.65
C ALA A 67 -7.69 -5.72 -2.59
N ARG A 68 -6.83 -5.84 -1.55
CA ARG A 68 -5.99 -7.01 -1.28
C ARG A 68 -6.37 -7.68 0.04
N PRO A 69 -7.53 -8.36 0.10
CA PRO A 69 -8.07 -8.86 1.38
C PRO A 69 -7.30 -10.03 1.98
N PHE A 70 -6.39 -10.66 1.24
CA PHE A 70 -5.68 -11.89 1.66
C PHE A 70 -4.31 -11.63 2.28
N ILE A 71 -4.10 -10.44 2.85
CA ILE A 71 -2.88 -10.12 3.59
C ILE A 71 -2.75 -11.00 4.83
N SER A 72 -1.58 -11.57 5.06
CA SER A 72 -1.31 -12.32 6.29
C SER A 72 -0.64 -11.44 7.35
N GLU A 73 -0.93 -11.74 8.63
CA GLU A 73 -0.28 -11.10 9.77
C GLU A 73 1.25 -11.23 9.70
N ASN A 74 1.75 -12.40 9.28
CA ASN A 74 3.18 -12.64 9.13
C ASN A 74 3.81 -11.70 8.10
N LEU A 75 3.11 -11.42 6.99
CA LEU A 75 3.62 -10.52 5.96
C LEU A 75 3.68 -9.07 6.48
N ILE A 76 2.67 -8.64 7.25
CA ILE A 76 2.68 -7.34 7.91
C ILE A 76 3.87 -7.23 8.87
N LYS A 77 4.08 -8.23 9.74
CA LYS A 77 5.22 -8.25 10.68
C LYS A 77 6.57 -8.20 9.98
N LYS A 78 6.73 -8.96 8.89
CA LYS A 78 7.97 -8.93 8.08
C LYS A 78 8.23 -7.55 7.48
N SER A 79 7.19 -6.89 6.97
CA SER A 79 7.32 -5.55 6.38
C SER A 79 7.68 -4.49 7.42
N LEU A 80 7.07 -4.56 8.61
CA LEU A 80 7.41 -3.67 9.73
C LEU A 80 8.86 -3.86 10.17
N ASN A 81 9.30 -5.11 10.32
CA ASN A 81 10.69 -5.43 10.71
C ASN A 81 11.70 -4.97 9.65
N ALA A 82 11.39 -5.15 8.38
CA ALA A 82 12.24 -4.69 7.28
C ALA A 82 12.36 -3.17 7.23
N CYS A 83 11.26 -2.45 7.49
CA CYS A 83 11.26 -0.99 7.58
C CYS A 83 12.10 -0.47 8.76
N ALA A 84 12.15 -1.19 9.89
CA ALA A 84 12.91 -0.76 11.07
C ALA A 84 14.42 -0.58 10.78
N SER A 85 14.97 -1.28 9.80
CA SER A 85 16.38 -1.21 9.39
C SER A 85 16.63 -0.39 8.12
N ASN A 86 15.58 0.19 7.53
CA ASN A 86 15.62 0.95 6.28
C ASN A 86 14.72 2.18 6.38
N ASP A 87 14.63 2.97 5.32
CA ASP A 87 13.74 4.13 5.26
C ASP A 87 12.28 3.72 5.01
N GLY A 88 12.11 2.57 4.37
CA GLY A 88 10.84 1.94 4.12
C GLY A 88 10.98 0.48 3.70
N ALA A 89 9.86 -0.19 3.54
CA ALA A 89 9.78 -1.54 3.03
C ALA A 89 8.49 -1.74 2.23
N ILE A 90 8.59 -2.39 1.08
CA ILE A 90 7.44 -2.76 0.28
C ILE A 90 7.35 -4.28 0.15
N VAL A 91 6.13 -4.77 0.01
CA VAL A 91 5.90 -6.14 -0.42
C VAL A 91 5.95 -6.20 -1.94
N ALA A 92 6.68 -7.16 -2.48
CA ALA A 92 6.68 -7.42 -3.92
C ALA A 92 6.90 -8.90 -4.22
N ILE A 93 6.51 -9.34 -5.41
CA ILE A 93 6.79 -10.68 -5.93
C ILE A 93 7.64 -10.58 -7.18
N PRO A 94 8.62 -11.49 -7.39
CA PRO A 94 9.40 -11.50 -8.60
C PRO A 94 8.49 -11.81 -9.80
N ASN A 95 8.77 -11.17 -10.93
CA ASN A 95 8.07 -11.50 -12.16
C ASN A 95 8.71 -12.73 -12.82
N TYR A 96 7.87 -13.70 -13.19
CA TYR A 96 8.32 -14.94 -13.86
C TYR A 96 8.05 -14.93 -15.36
N ASP A 97 7.18 -14.05 -15.85
CA ASP A 97 6.85 -13.93 -17.25
C ASP A 97 7.87 -13.09 -18.02
N THR A 98 7.91 -13.26 -19.33
CA THR A 98 8.72 -12.41 -20.20
C THR A 98 8.03 -11.05 -20.36
N ILE A 99 8.72 -9.97 -19.97
CA ILE A 99 8.22 -8.61 -20.08
C ILE A 99 8.65 -8.01 -21.42
N LYS A 100 7.68 -7.40 -22.09
CA LYS A 100 7.90 -6.65 -23.34
C LYS A 100 7.48 -5.21 -23.16
N THR A 101 8.27 -4.26 -23.65
CA THR A 101 7.73 -2.93 -23.92
C THR A 101 7.11 -2.93 -25.31
N CYS A 102 6.00 -2.20 -25.44
CA CYS A 102 5.25 -2.12 -26.68
C CYS A 102 4.96 -0.65 -27.03
N VAL A 103 5.13 -0.30 -28.30
CA VAL A 103 4.79 1.03 -28.82
C VAL A 103 3.83 0.84 -29.98
N ARG A 104 2.68 1.51 -29.94
CA ARG A 104 1.63 1.45 -30.95
C ARG A 104 1.21 0.03 -31.34
N GLY A 105 1.19 -0.90 -30.35
CA GLY A 105 0.79 -2.29 -30.57
C GLY A 105 1.89 -3.23 -31.05
N TYR A 106 3.11 -2.75 -31.26
CA TYR A 106 4.26 -3.54 -31.68
C TYR A 106 5.25 -3.72 -30.54
N VAL A 107 5.86 -4.90 -30.45
CA VAL A 107 6.93 -5.16 -29.48
C VAL A 107 8.16 -4.31 -29.85
N GLU A 108 8.62 -3.51 -28.89
CA GLU A 108 9.83 -2.71 -29.03
C GLU A 108 11.05 -3.45 -28.52
N LYS A 109 10.99 -3.93 -27.25
CA LYS A 109 12.09 -4.70 -26.65
C LYS A 109 11.61 -5.66 -25.58
N THR A 110 12.47 -6.60 -25.23
CA THR A 110 12.34 -7.45 -24.05
C THR A 110 13.10 -6.82 -22.89
N ILE A 111 12.47 -6.75 -21.71
CA ILE A 111 13.14 -6.32 -20.47
C ILE A 111 13.69 -7.55 -19.76
N ASP A 112 14.92 -7.47 -19.25
CA ASP A 112 15.46 -8.51 -18.37
C ASP A 112 14.59 -8.56 -17.10
N ARG A 113 14.04 -9.74 -16.84
CA ARG A 113 13.12 -9.95 -15.71
C ARG A 113 13.82 -10.26 -14.40
N ASN A 114 15.13 -10.46 -14.37
CA ASN A 114 15.84 -10.91 -13.18
C ASN A 114 15.70 -9.92 -12.02
N ASP A 115 15.64 -8.61 -12.31
CA ASP A 115 15.51 -7.55 -11.33
C ASP A 115 14.13 -6.88 -11.36
N VAL A 116 13.14 -7.50 -12.04
CA VAL A 116 11.79 -6.94 -12.14
C VAL A 116 10.88 -7.62 -11.13
N TRP A 117 10.33 -6.80 -10.25
CA TRP A 117 9.40 -7.22 -9.22
C TRP A 117 8.06 -6.49 -9.37
N MET A 118 6.98 -7.20 -9.10
CA MET A 118 5.64 -6.63 -9.10
C MET A 118 5.30 -6.17 -7.69
N ALA A 119 5.20 -4.85 -7.50
CA ALA A 119 4.90 -4.25 -6.21
C ALA A 119 3.50 -4.63 -5.73
N GLN A 120 3.42 -4.94 -4.46
CA GLN A 120 2.19 -5.17 -3.72
C GLN A 120 2.12 -4.21 -2.52
N THR A 121 1.07 -4.31 -1.76
CA THR A 121 0.99 -3.74 -0.43
C THR A 121 0.89 -4.87 0.62
N PRO A 122 1.31 -4.66 1.88
CA PRO A 122 1.60 -3.38 2.52
C PRO A 122 2.89 -2.74 2.03
N GLN A 123 2.90 -1.41 2.08
CA GLN A 123 4.08 -0.57 2.00
C GLN A 123 4.24 0.13 3.34
N VAL A 124 5.39 0.01 3.97
CA VAL A 124 5.65 0.50 5.32
C VAL A 124 6.77 1.52 5.30
N PHE A 125 6.55 2.65 5.94
CA PHE A 125 7.51 3.75 5.96
C PHE A 125 7.56 4.40 7.35
N TRP A 126 8.69 5.02 7.67
CA TRP A 126 8.73 5.99 8.75
C TRP A 126 7.79 7.15 8.42
N ARG A 127 6.87 7.44 9.32
CA ARG A 127 5.84 8.47 9.10
C ARG A 127 6.45 9.82 8.73
N SER A 128 7.51 10.22 9.42
CA SER A 128 8.20 11.49 9.15
C SER A 128 8.81 11.55 7.75
N LYS A 129 9.41 10.45 7.27
CA LYS A 129 10.02 10.36 5.94
C LYS A 129 8.96 10.35 4.83
N LEU A 130 7.88 9.61 5.03
CA LEU A 130 6.77 9.61 4.08
C LEU A 130 6.13 11.01 3.96
N LEU A 131 5.95 11.72 5.07
CA LEU A 131 5.45 13.10 5.01
C LEU A 131 6.38 14.04 4.24
N GLN A 132 7.70 13.86 4.34
CA GLN A 132 8.66 14.60 3.51
C GLN A 132 8.50 14.29 2.04
N ALA A 133 8.31 13.00 1.69
CA ALA A 133 8.12 12.59 0.30
C ALA A 133 6.78 13.09 -0.28
N ILE A 134 5.72 13.10 0.51
CA ILE A 134 4.42 13.69 0.14
C ILE A 134 4.57 15.20 -0.13
N ASP A 135 5.19 15.94 0.78
CA ASP A 135 5.42 17.39 0.62
C ASP A 135 6.27 17.69 -0.62
N PHE A 136 7.33 16.90 -0.85
CA PHE A 136 8.15 17.00 -2.06
C PHE A 136 7.34 16.79 -3.33
N SER A 137 6.54 15.72 -3.39
CA SER A 137 5.76 15.38 -4.58
C SER A 137 4.72 16.46 -4.91
N GLU A 138 4.09 17.05 -3.89
CA GLU A 138 3.14 18.16 -4.08
C GLU A 138 3.82 19.43 -4.59
N LYS A 139 4.93 19.82 -4.00
CA LYS A 139 5.67 21.02 -4.42
C LYS A 139 6.22 20.93 -5.84
N ASN A 140 6.49 19.72 -6.31
CA ASN A 140 7.07 19.47 -7.63
C ASN A 140 6.06 18.92 -8.65
N ASN A 141 4.76 18.80 -8.28
CA ASN A 141 3.70 18.22 -9.09
C ASN A 141 4.07 16.82 -9.62
N VAL A 142 4.63 15.96 -8.75
CA VAL A 142 5.01 14.60 -9.10
C VAL A 142 3.82 13.68 -8.87
N GLU A 143 3.34 13.06 -9.94
CA GLU A 143 2.36 11.98 -9.86
C GLU A 143 3.07 10.63 -9.80
N VAL A 144 2.67 9.79 -8.87
CA VAL A 144 3.24 8.46 -8.65
C VAL A 144 2.17 7.39 -8.59
N THR A 145 2.58 6.16 -8.85
CA THR A 145 1.68 4.99 -8.81
C THR A 145 1.55 4.38 -7.42
N ASP A 146 2.57 4.56 -6.57
CA ASP A 146 2.62 4.08 -5.19
C ASP A 146 3.51 4.97 -4.32
N GLU A 147 3.54 4.70 -3.01
CA GLU A 147 4.28 5.52 -2.06
C GLU A 147 5.78 5.30 -2.14
N SER A 148 6.24 4.11 -2.54
CA SER A 148 7.68 3.87 -2.70
C SER A 148 8.29 4.77 -3.77
N SER A 149 7.56 5.00 -4.86
CA SER A 149 8.01 5.91 -5.93
C SER A 149 8.22 7.34 -5.44
N MET A 150 7.41 7.83 -4.48
CA MET A 150 7.67 9.15 -3.86
C MET A 150 8.94 9.15 -3.03
N MET A 151 9.18 8.06 -2.30
CA MET A 151 10.37 7.92 -1.45
C MET A 151 11.66 7.85 -2.28
N GLU A 152 11.60 7.21 -3.46
CA GLU A 152 12.71 7.10 -4.41
C GLU A 152 13.20 8.46 -4.91
N TYR A 153 12.31 9.45 -5.10
CA TYR A 153 12.69 10.81 -5.49
C TYR A 153 13.57 11.54 -4.45
N LEU A 154 13.60 11.05 -3.23
CA LEU A 154 14.42 11.58 -2.13
C LEU A 154 15.58 10.65 -1.76
N ASP A 155 15.91 9.70 -2.63
CA ASP A 155 17.00 8.72 -2.44
C ASP A 155 16.86 7.89 -1.15
N PHE A 156 15.63 7.70 -0.65
CA PHE A 156 15.38 6.85 0.50
C PHE A 156 15.56 5.37 0.17
N GLN A 157 16.16 4.62 1.08
CA GLN A 157 16.43 3.20 0.91
C GLN A 157 15.18 2.36 1.26
N ILE A 158 14.56 1.79 0.24
CA ILE A 158 13.35 0.97 0.37
C ILE A 158 13.70 -0.50 0.18
N SER A 159 13.47 -1.30 1.21
CA SER A 159 13.71 -2.74 1.15
C SER A 159 12.52 -3.49 0.53
N VAL A 160 12.79 -4.63 -0.10
CA VAL A 160 11.77 -5.49 -0.68
C VAL A 160 11.55 -6.71 0.22
N VAL A 161 10.31 -6.90 0.65
CA VAL A 161 9.86 -8.11 1.35
C VAL A 161 9.15 -9.00 0.35
N LYS A 162 9.60 -10.26 0.24
CA LYS A 162 8.97 -11.22 -0.68
C LYS A 162 7.52 -11.48 -0.27
N GLY A 163 6.63 -11.12 -1.16
CA GLY A 163 5.18 -11.30 -1.03
C GLY A 163 4.69 -12.69 -1.39
N ASN A 164 3.38 -12.77 -1.59
CA ASN A 164 2.70 -14.01 -1.94
C ASN A 164 1.73 -13.75 -3.12
N ALA A 165 1.61 -14.72 -4.02
CA ALA A 165 0.70 -14.65 -5.15
C ALA A 165 -0.79 -14.56 -4.72
N ASN A 166 -1.13 -15.02 -3.51
CA ASN A 166 -2.48 -14.88 -2.98
C ASN A 166 -2.77 -13.47 -2.41
N ASN A 167 -1.75 -12.62 -2.23
CA ASN A 167 -1.93 -11.21 -1.90
C ASN A 167 -2.16 -10.37 -3.17
N PHE A 168 -2.89 -10.91 -4.14
CA PHE A 168 -3.23 -10.20 -5.37
C PHE A 168 -4.27 -9.09 -5.10
N LYS A 169 -4.32 -8.13 -6.00
CA LYS A 169 -5.32 -7.05 -5.98
C LYS A 169 -6.54 -7.48 -6.78
N ILE A 170 -7.71 -7.39 -6.20
CA ILE A 170 -8.99 -7.63 -6.89
C ILE A 170 -9.30 -6.40 -7.73
N THR A 171 -9.15 -6.52 -9.04
CA THR A 171 -9.33 -5.43 -10.02
C THR A 171 -10.24 -5.81 -11.17
N SER A 172 -10.48 -7.09 -11.39
CA SER A 172 -11.29 -7.61 -12.47
C SER A 172 -12.33 -8.63 -11.96
N PRO A 173 -13.36 -8.98 -12.76
CA PRO A 173 -14.27 -10.06 -12.44
C PRO A 173 -13.57 -11.41 -12.21
N GLU A 174 -12.53 -11.69 -12.98
CA GLU A 174 -11.74 -12.92 -12.83
C GLU A 174 -10.99 -12.96 -11.50
N ASP A 175 -10.47 -11.80 -11.05
CA ASP A 175 -9.86 -11.68 -9.72
C ASP A 175 -10.89 -11.94 -8.61
N TRP A 176 -12.12 -11.47 -8.80
CA TRP A 176 -13.22 -11.71 -7.86
C TRP A 176 -13.58 -13.19 -7.78
N GLU A 177 -13.69 -13.88 -8.92
CA GLU A 177 -13.93 -15.32 -8.97
C GLU A 177 -12.80 -16.08 -8.26
N ARG A 178 -11.54 -15.73 -8.56
CA ARG A 178 -10.37 -16.29 -7.87
C ARG A 178 -10.43 -16.05 -6.36
N ALA A 179 -10.78 -14.84 -5.93
CA ALA A 179 -10.92 -14.49 -4.52
C ALA A 179 -12.01 -15.32 -3.83
N SER A 180 -13.16 -15.48 -4.47
CA SER A 180 -14.28 -16.26 -3.95
C SER A 180 -13.89 -17.72 -3.71
N ASN A 181 -13.08 -18.30 -4.58
CA ASN A 181 -12.58 -19.67 -4.44
C ASN A 181 -11.53 -19.85 -3.32
N LEU A 182 -10.94 -18.76 -2.80
CA LEU A 182 -10.00 -18.83 -1.68
C LEU A 182 -10.67 -18.74 -0.31
N VAL A 183 -11.94 -18.35 -0.25
CA VAL A 183 -12.69 -18.13 1.00
C VAL A 183 -13.53 -19.38 1.38
N ILE A 184 -13.61 -20.37 0.49
CA ILE A 184 -14.28 -21.65 0.73
C ILE A 184 -13.29 -22.62 1.45
#